data_981823d32c5b45fe93589a3d5c13c0b2
#
_entry.id   981823d32c5b45fe93589a3d5c13c0b2
#
_cell.length_a   1.000
_cell.length_b   1.000
_cell.length_c   1.000
_cell.angle_alpha   90.00
_cell.angle_beta   90.00
_cell.angle_gamma   90.00
#
_symmetry.space_group_name_H-M   'P 1'
#
loop_
_entity.id
_entity.type
_entity.pdbx_description
1 polymer ?
#
loop_
_entity_poly.entity_id
_entity_poly.type
_entity_poly.pdbx_seq_one_letter_code
_entity_poly.pdbx_strand_id
1 'polypeptide(L)'
;LRNYARLIARSGINVVKGQEVIIRTEPEQTDFVELLAEECYLAGAGKVTADWRFLPLTRLDIQYQSPETLGGVEKWQEERLRHNAETLPAMIYLDSDDPDGLDGTDQEKWAAAQQARYKITRPYRDAMENKYQWCVAAVPGKKWAKKVFPALSGHEAEEKLWELILR
;
A
#
# COMPACT_ATOMS: atom_id res chain seq x y z
N LEU A 1 16.31 -3.89 -9.42
CA LEU A 1 15.21 -3.10 -8.90
C LEU A 1 14.55 -2.25 -9.99
N ARG A 2 15.31 -1.43 -10.75
CA ARG A 2 14.74 -0.54 -11.79
C ARG A 2 13.92 -1.29 -12.86
N ASN A 3 14.37 -2.45 -13.32
CA ASN A 3 13.60 -3.26 -14.27
C ASN A 3 12.26 -3.74 -13.67
N TYR A 4 12.23 -4.05 -12.40
CA TYR A 4 11.01 -4.42 -11.68
C TYR A 4 10.05 -3.23 -11.53
N ALA A 5 10.56 -2.07 -11.15
CA ALA A 5 9.78 -0.83 -11.12
C ALA A 5 9.17 -0.50 -12.49
N ARG A 6 9.97 -0.64 -13.56
CA ARG A 6 9.50 -0.47 -14.94
C ARG A 6 8.42 -1.49 -15.33
N LEU A 7 8.57 -2.75 -14.94
CA LEU A 7 7.57 -3.80 -15.16
C LEU A 7 6.23 -3.43 -14.50
N ILE A 8 6.28 -2.97 -13.24
CA ILE A 8 5.08 -2.55 -12.51
C ILE A 8 4.41 -1.37 -13.21
N ALA A 9 5.16 -0.33 -13.56
CA ALA A 9 4.61 0.88 -14.18
C ALA A 9 4.02 0.61 -15.58
N ARG A 10 4.73 -0.15 -16.43
CA ARG A 10 4.35 -0.33 -17.85
C ARG A 10 3.45 -1.52 -18.11
N SER A 11 3.60 -2.61 -17.34
CA SER A 11 2.82 -3.84 -17.54
C SER A 11 1.84 -4.09 -16.39
N GLY A 12 2.25 -3.82 -15.14
CA GLY A 12 1.41 -4.03 -13.97
C GLY A 12 0.17 -3.16 -13.97
N ILE A 13 0.35 -1.83 -14.06
CA ILE A 13 -0.76 -0.86 -14.12
C ILE A 13 -0.95 -0.23 -15.50
N ASN A 14 -0.05 -0.48 -16.45
CA ASN A 14 -0.14 0.06 -17.82
C ASN A 14 -0.50 1.56 -17.83
N VAL A 15 0.37 2.38 -17.23
CA VAL A 15 0.15 3.83 -17.04
C VAL A 15 -0.32 4.50 -18.32
N VAL A 16 -1.41 5.22 -18.27
CA VAL A 16 -1.94 6.04 -19.37
C VAL A 16 -1.39 7.47 -19.23
N LYS A 17 -1.11 8.11 -20.38
CA LYS A 17 -0.58 9.47 -20.41
C LYS A 17 -1.49 10.45 -19.66
N GLY A 18 -0.91 11.19 -18.71
CA GLY A 18 -1.60 12.16 -17.87
C GLY A 18 -2.36 11.57 -16.67
N GLN A 19 -2.37 10.24 -16.51
CA GLN A 19 -3.08 9.57 -15.41
C GLN A 19 -2.45 9.86 -14.06
N GLU A 20 -3.27 9.96 -13.02
CA GLU A 20 -2.79 9.93 -11.62
C GLU A 20 -2.44 8.48 -11.22
N VAL A 21 -1.37 8.34 -10.46
CA VAL A 21 -0.92 7.06 -9.89
C VAL A 21 -0.81 7.21 -8.38
N ILE A 22 -1.35 6.24 -7.64
CA ILE A 22 -1.21 6.17 -6.18
C ILE A 22 -0.44 4.90 -5.83
N ILE A 23 0.70 5.07 -5.17
CA ILE A 23 1.55 3.99 -4.65
C ILE A 23 1.24 3.85 -3.15
N ARG A 24 0.64 2.73 -2.75
CA ARG A 24 0.39 2.41 -1.35
C ARG A 24 1.46 1.47 -0.83
N THR A 25 2.12 1.84 0.25
CA THR A 25 3.33 1.18 0.74
C THR A 25 3.63 1.48 2.21
N GLU A 26 4.65 0.83 2.75
CA GLU A 26 5.24 1.09 4.06
C GLU A 26 6.45 2.04 3.95
N PRO A 27 6.79 2.83 5.01
CA PRO A 27 7.91 3.77 4.98
C PRO A 27 9.30 3.12 4.78
N GLU A 28 9.43 1.83 5.01
CA GLU A 28 10.69 1.10 4.77
C GLU A 28 11.07 1.05 3.28
N GLN A 29 10.13 1.34 2.36
CA GLN A 29 10.28 1.17 0.93
C GLN A 29 10.57 2.46 0.16
N THR A 30 11.05 3.50 0.84
CA THR A 30 11.29 4.83 0.24
C THR A 30 12.14 4.77 -1.03
N ASP A 31 13.26 4.02 -1.01
CA ASP A 31 14.19 3.92 -2.14
C ASP A 31 13.52 3.24 -3.35
N PHE A 32 12.75 2.19 -3.12
CA PHE A 32 12.01 1.53 -4.20
C PHE A 32 10.86 2.39 -4.72
N VAL A 33 10.17 3.12 -3.85
CA VAL A 33 9.11 4.06 -4.24
C VAL A 33 9.64 5.18 -5.11
N GLU A 34 10.83 5.71 -4.84
CA GLU A 34 11.47 6.71 -5.69
C GLU A 34 11.71 6.19 -7.10
N LEU A 35 12.30 5.00 -7.23
CA LEU A 35 12.50 4.34 -8.53
C LEU A 35 11.19 4.07 -9.27
N LEU A 36 10.17 3.61 -8.55
CA LEU A 36 8.86 3.31 -9.12
C LEU A 36 8.13 4.56 -9.58
N ALA A 37 8.18 5.64 -8.79
CA ALA A 37 7.61 6.92 -9.16
C ALA A 37 8.27 7.49 -10.43
N GLU A 38 9.61 7.42 -10.53
CA GLU A 38 10.34 7.81 -11.74
C GLU A 38 9.87 7.00 -12.96
N GLU A 39 9.77 5.67 -12.86
CA GLU A 39 9.30 4.82 -13.96
C GLU A 39 7.82 5.09 -14.32
N CYS A 40 6.97 5.45 -13.35
CA CYS A 40 5.60 5.89 -13.63
C CYS A 40 5.58 7.21 -14.43
N TYR A 41 6.39 8.21 -14.06
CA TYR A 41 6.51 9.44 -14.83
C TYR A 41 7.09 9.20 -16.22
N LEU A 42 8.11 8.33 -16.35
CA LEU A 42 8.67 7.93 -17.67
C LEU A 42 7.67 7.14 -18.53
N ALA A 43 6.69 6.50 -17.91
CA ALA A 43 5.58 5.85 -18.61
C ALA A 43 4.46 6.82 -19.01
N GLY A 44 4.47 8.05 -18.49
CA GLY A 44 3.53 9.11 -18.85
C GLY A 44 2.55 9.54 -17.75
N ALA A 45 2.75 9.10 -16.51
CA ALA A 45 1.91 9.57 -15.40
C ALA A 45 1.91 11.09 -15.29
N GLY A 46 0.74 11.67 -15.06
CA GLY A 46 0.59 13.12 -14.81
C GLY A 46 0.92 13.51 -13.38
N LYS A 47 0.68 12.61 -12.45
CA LYS A 47 0.94 12.81 -11.02
C LYS A 47 1.15 11.46 -10.34
N VAL A 48 2.13 11.39 -9.45
CA VAL A 48 2.37 10.22 -8.58
C VAL A 48 2.25 10.65 -7.13
N THR A 49 1.50 9.89 -6.33
CA THR A 49 1.32 10.13 -4.90
C THR A 49 1.68 8.86 -4.12
N ALA A 50 2.50 8.98 -3.07
CA ALA A 50 2.76 7.89 -2.13
C ALA A 50 1.76 7.97 -0.97
N ASP A 51 1.08 6.84 -0.70
CA ASP A 51 0.13 6.66 0.39
C ASP A 51 0.78 5.73 1.42
N TRP A 52 1.39 6.32 2.44
CA TRP A 52 2.18 5.60 3.43
C TRP A 52 1.29 4.94 4.48
N ARG A 53 1.48 3.63 4.68
CA ARG A 53 0.92 2.92 5.82
C ARG A 53 2.03 2.70 6.83
N PHE A 54 1.78 3.03 8.08
CA PHE A 54 2.76 2.84 9.15
C PHE A 54 2.17 1.97 10.25
N LEU A 55 2.42 0.68 10.16
CA LEU A 55 1.84 -0.33 11.01
C LEU A 55 2.09 -0.11 12.52
N PRO A 56 3.28 0.38 12.97
CA PRO A 56 3.47 0.75 14.37
C PRO A 56 2.50 1.83 14.86
N LEU A 57 2.15 2.82 14.02
CA LEU A 57 1.13 3.82 14.36
C LEU A 57 -0.27 3.18 14.44
N THR A 58 -0.60 2.29 13.52
CA THR A 58 -1.86 1.55 13.56
C THR A 58 -2.03 0.78 14.88
N ARG A 59 -0.96 0.18 15.42
CA ARG A 59 -0.99 -0.47 16.75
C ARG A 59 -1.34 0.51 17.86
N LEU A 60 -0.74 1.69 17.85
CA LEU A 60 -1.03 2.75 18.82
C LEU A 60 -2.48 3.26 18.67
N ASP A 61 -2.94 3.43 17.44
CA ASP A 61 -4.33 3.82 17.16
C ASP A 61 -5.32 2.80 17.74
N ILE A 62 -5.09 1.50 17.56
CA ILE A 62 -5.91 0.43 18.15
C ILE A 62 -5.89 0.52 19.67
N GLN A 63 -4.73 0.79 20.27
CA GLN A 63 -4.57 0.86 21.71
C GLN A 63 -5.26 2.07 22.34
N TYR A 64 -5.12 3.25 21.75
CA TYR A 64 -5.45 4.52 22.40
C TYR A 64 -6.71 5.20 21.88
N GLN A 65 -7.09 5.00 20.63
CA GLN A 65 -8.30 5.64 20.10
C GLN A 65 -9.57 4.96 20.60
N SER A 66 -10.67 5.71 20.66
CA SER A 66 -11.99 5.12 20.88
C SER A 66 -12.42 4.29 19.65
N PRO A 67 -13.33 3.31 19.78
CA PRO A 67 -13.87 2.57 18.65
C PRO A 67 -14.48 3.47 17.56
N GLU A 68 -15.16 4.55 17.99
CA GLU A 68 -15.78 5.53 17.07
C GLU A 68 -14.73 6.28 16.26
N THR A 69 -13.65 6.75 16.91
CA THR A 69 -12.56 7.44 16.24
C THR A 69 -11.82 6.51 15.28
N LEU A 70 -11.50 5.29 15.74
CA LEU A 70 -10.77 4.30 14.96
C LEU A 70 -11.55 3.84 13.71
N GLY A 71 -12.87 3.70 13.84
CA GLY A 71 -13.77 3.32 12.75
C GLY A 71 -14.27 4.50 11.91
N GLY A 72 -13.98 5.74 12.32
CA GLY A 72 -14.41 6.95 11.65
C GLY A 72 -13.69 7.20 10.32
N VAL A 73 -14.30 8.03 9.49
CA VAL A 73 -13.70 8.58 8.27
C VAL A 73 -13.83 10.08 8.34
N GLU A 74 -12.70 10.77 8.39
CA GLU A 74 -12.66 12.22 8.42
C GLU A 74 -13.11 12.82 7.07
N LYS A 75 -13.68 14.03 7.11
CA LYS A 75 -14.21 14.70 5.92
C LYS A 75 -13.17 14.79 4.78
N TRP A 76 -11.94 15.10 5.09
CA TRP A 76 -10.87 15.18 4.08
C TRP A 76 -10.53 13.80 3.47
N GLN A 77 -10.66 12.72 4.25
CA GLN A 77 -10.46 11.35 3.75
C GLN A 77 -11.60 10.97 2.80
N GLU A 78 -12.83 11.36 3.12
CA GLU A 78 -13.99 11.13 2.27
C GLU A 78 -13.90 11.92 0.96
N GLU A 79 -13.47 13.18 1.01
CA GLU A 79 -13.21 13.99 -0.19
C GLU A 79 -12.12 13.35 -1.09
N ARG A 80 -11.06 12.79 -0.49
CA ARG A 80 -10.06 12.04 -1.24
C ARG A 80 -10.65 10.78 -1.89
N LEU A 81 -11.52 10.05 -1.21
CA LEU A 81 -12.20 8.88 -1.78
C LEU A 81 -13.10 9.29 -2.96
N ARG A 82 -13.81 10.40 -2.83
CA ARG A 82 -14.63 10.97 -3.91
C ARG A 82 -13.77 11.34 -5.11
N HIS A 83 -12.69 12.08 -4.89
CA HIS A 83 -11.73 12.41 -5.95
C HIS A 83 -11.23 11.16 -6.68
N ASN A 84 -10.84 10.13 -5.94
CA ASN A 84 -10.37 8.87 -6.54
C ASN A 84 -11.47 8.17 -7.35
N ALA A 85 -12.73 8.21 -6.90
CA ALA A 85 -13.85 7.63 -7.63
C ALA A 85 -14.17 8.39 -8.93
N GLU A 86 -13.90 9.69 -8.98
CA GLU A 86 -14.09 10.55 -10.15
C GLU A 86 -12.94 10.45 -11.14
N THR A 87 -11.69 10.42 -10.65
CA THR A 87 -10.47 10.48 -11.49
C THR A 87 -9.92 9.11 -11.87
N LEU A 88 -10.31 8.06 -11.15
CA LEU A 88 -9.88 6.67 -11.38
C LEU A 88 -8.35 6.53 -11.50
N PRO A 89 -7.59 6.94 -10.47
CA PRO A 89 -6.14 6.81 -10.48
C PRO A 89 -5.73 5.34 -10.59
N ALA A 90 -4.61 5.06 -11.26
CA ALA A 90 -4.02 3.74 -11.19
C ALA A 90 -3.44 3.48 -9.79
N MET A 91 -3.66 2.29 -9.24
CA MET A 91 -3.29 1.94 -7.88
C MET A 91 -2.18 0.87 -7.86
N ILE A 92 -1.09 1.17 -7.19
CA ILE A 92 -0.02 0.20 -6.92
C ILE A 92 -0.02 -0.10 -5.42
N TYR A 93 -0.12 -1.37 -5.08
CA TYR A 93 -0.01 -1.88 -3.72
C TYR A 93 1.32 -2.61 -3.59
N LEU A 94 2.28 -2.02 -2.87
CA LEU A 94 3.53 -2.68 -2.55
C LEU A 94 3.32 -3.47 -1.26
N ASP A 95 3.39 -4.79 -1.38
CA ASP A 95 3.20 -5.71 -0.26
C ASP A 95 4.55 -5.97 0.42
N SER A 96 4.73 -5.37 1.57
CA SER A 96 5.93 -5.45 2.41
C SER A 96 5.60 -5.68 3.89
N ASP A 97 4.33 -5.96 4.18
CA ASP A 97 3.79 -5.97 5.54
C ASP A 97 4.52 -6.97 6.45
N ASP A 98 4.72 -6.56 7.70
CA ASP A 98 5.08 -7.45 8.79
C ASP A 98 3.91 -8.42 9.06
N PRO A 99 4.07 -9.74 8.81
CA PRO A 99 2.96 -10.68 8.99
C PRO A 99 2.41 -10.75 10.42
N ASP A 100 3.24 -10.41 11.41
CA ASP A 100 2.88 -10.42 12.83
C ASP A 100 2.68 -9.00 13.39
N GLY A 101 2.61 -8.03 12.51
CA GLY A 101 2.64 -6.61 12.87
C GLY A 101 1.48 -6.15 13.77
N LEU A 102 0.35 -6.84 13.78
CA LEU A 102 -0.79 -6.55 14.66
C LEU A 102 -0.98 -7.57 15.79
N ASP A 103 -0.05 -8.52 15.96
CA ASP A 103 -0.13 -9.50 17.04
C ASP A 103 -0.16 -8.82 18.42
N GLY A 104 -1.04 -9.33 19.32
CA GLY A 104 -1.22 -8.80 20.65
C GLY A 104 -2.00 -7.49 20.72
N THR A 105 -2.57 -6.99 19.62
CA THR A 105 -3.53 -5.88 19.65
C THR A 105 -4.96 -6.39 19.89
N ASP A 106 -5.88 -5.49 20.25
CA ASP A 106 -7.30 -5.79 20.38
C ASP A 106 -7.93 -6.04 18.99
N GLN A 107 -7.96 -7.32 18.60
CA GLN A 107 -8.44 -7.74 17.28
C GLN A 107 -9.94 -7.54 17.12
N GLU A 108 -10.73 -7.63 18.19
CA GLU A 108 -12.18 -7.41 18.14
C GLU A 108 -12.48 -5.94 17.85
N LYS A 109 -11.83 -5.04 18.60
CA LYS A 109 -11.91 -3.59 18.38
C LYS A 109 -11.47 -3.22 16.97
N TRP A 110 -10.36 -3.78 16.51
CA TRP A 110 -9.86 -3.53 15.15
C TRP A 110 -10.84 -3.99 14.08
N ALA A 111 -11.35 -5.21 14.17
CA ALA A 111 -12.32 -5.75 13.21
C ALA A 111 -13.62 -4.92 13.17
N ALA A 112 -14.14 -4.53 14.35
CA ALA A 112 -15.32 -3.68 14.45
C ALA A 112 -15.10 -2.29 13.82
N ALA A 113 -13.93 -1.68 14.05
CA ALA A 113 -13.55 -0.40 13.46
C ALA A 113 -13.43 -0.50 11.92
N GLN A 114 -12.79 -1.54 11.42
CA GLN A 114 -12.68 -1.78 9.98
C GLN A 114 -14.04 -1.99 9.33
N GLN A 115 -14.95 -2.70 10.00
CA GLN A 115 -16.30 -2.90 9.49
C GLN A 115 -17.11 -1.59 9.46
N ALA A 116 -16.99 -0.75 10.50
CA ALA A 116 -17.62 0.56 10.54
C ALA A 116 -17.10 1.46 9.40
N ARG A 117 -15.78 1.54 9.24
CA ARG A 117 -15.12 2.29 8.17
C ARG A 117 -15.50 1.78 6.78
N TYR A 118 -15.60 0.47 6.60
CA TYR A 118 -15.98 -0.13 5.33
C TYR A 118 -17.38 0.31 4.87
N LYS A 119 -18.35 0.44 5.79
CA LYS A 119 -19.70 0.92 5.44
C LYS A 119 -19.68 2.32 4.81
N ILE A 120 -18.77 3.20 5.26
CA ILE A 120 -18.62 4.56 4.73
C ILE A 120 -17.85 4.56 3.40
N THR A 121 -16.79 3.73 3.30
CA THR A 121 -15.88 3.74 2.14
C THR A 121 -16.37 2.91 0.97
N ARG A 122 -17.25 1.93 1.22
CA ARG A 122 -17.78 1.00 0.22
C ARG A 122 -18.39 1.68 -1.01
N PRO A 123 -19.24 2.70 -0.92
CA PRO A 123 -19.84 3.32 -2.11
C PRO A 123 -18.78 3.86 -3.09
N TYR A 124 -17.70 4.42 -2.57
CA TYR A 124 -16.59 4.91 -3.39
C TYR A 124 -15.79 3.78 -4.05
N ARG A 125 -15.57 2.68 -3.33
CA ARG A 125 -14.92 1.49 -3.87
C ARG A 125 -15.76 0.83 -4.96
N ASP A 126 -17.06 0.66 -4.72
CA ASP A 126 -18.00 0.10 -5.70
C ASP A 126 -18.06 0.97 -6.97
N ALA A 127 -17.98 2.30 -6.82
CA ALA A 127 -17.93 3.23 -7.95
C ALA A 127 -16.68 3.08 -8.83
N MET A 128 -15.56 2.63 -8.24
CA MET A 128 -14.27 2.39 -8.93
C MET A 128 -14.15 0.97 -9.46
N GLU A 129 -14.89 0.01 -8.95
CA GLU A 129 -14.72 -1.42 -9.24
C GLU A 129 -14.73 -1.70 -10.75
N ASN A 130 -13.73 -2.44 -11.22
CA ASN A 130 -13.51 -2.79 -12.64
C ASN A 130 -13.33 -1.60 -13.60
N LYS A 131 -13.01 -0.39 -13.08
CA LYS A 131 -12.85 0.82 -13.89
C LYS A 131 -11.44 1.41 -13.87
N TYR A 132 -10.57 0.95 -13.00
CA TYR A 132 -9.20 1.46 -12.85
C TYR A 132 -8.17 0.34 -12.89
N GLN A 133 -6.94 0.67 -13.27
CA GLN A 133 -5.83 -0.29 -13.24
C GLN A 133 -5.29 -0.44 -11.82
N TRP A 134 -4.95 -1.65 -11.46
CA TRP A 134 -4.29 -1.92 -10.20
C TRP A 134 -3.27 -3.04 -10.32
N CYS A 135 -2.26 -2.99 -9.47
CA CYS A 135 -1.22 -4.01 -9.37
C CYS A 135 -0.85 -4.21 -7.91
N VAL A 136 -0.70 -5.45 -7.49
CA VAL A 136 -0.04 -5.81 -6.22
C VAL A 136 1.34 -6.33 -6.56
N ALA A 137 2.36 -5.80 -5.91
CA ALA A 137 3.75 -6.17 -6.15
C ALA A 137 4.46 -6.43 -4.81
N ALA A 138 5.17 -7.55 -4.73
CA ALA A 138 5.94 -7.91 -3.55
C ALA A 138 7.19 -7.04 -3.44
N VAL A 139 7.39 -6.40 -2.30
CA VAL A 139 8.59 -5.64 -1.98
C VAL A 139 9.06 -6.05 -0.59
N PRO A 140 10.16 -6.79 -0.45
CA PRO A 140 10.56 -7.34 0.83
C PRO A 140 10.76 -6.28 1.91
N GLY A 141 10.05 -6.42 3.02
CA GLY A 141 10.38 -5.79 4.28
C GLY A 141 11.25 -6.70 5.13
N LYS A 142 12.10 -6.14 6.00
CA LYS A 142 13.02 -6.93 6.85
C LYS A 142 12.31 -7.96 7.72
N LYS A 143 11.15 -7.61 8.27
CA LYS A 143 10.40 -8.50 9.15
C LYS A 143 9.77 -9.65 8.39
N TRP A 144 9.17 -9.39 7.22
CA TRP A 144 8.66 -10.44 6.35
C TRP A 144 9.79 -11.36 5.90
N ALA A 145 10.90 -10.80 5.40
CA ALA A 145 12.06 -11.56 4.97
C ALA A 145 12.64 -12.45 6.10
N LYS A 146 12.72 -11.90 7.32
CA LYS A 146 13.17 -12.65 8.50
C LYS A 146 12.23 -13.81 8.86
N LYS A 147 10.94 -13.68 8.62
CA LYS A 147 9.98 -14.76 8.82
C LYS A 147 10.16 -15.89 7.80
N VAL A 148 10.49 -15.54 6.55
CA VAL A 148 10.81 -16.52 5.49
C VAL A 148 12.16 -17.20 5.72
N PHE A 149 13.16 -16.44 6.18
CA PHE A 149 14.53 -16.91 6.42
C PHE A 149 14.96 -16.67 7.88
N PRO A 150 14.44 -17.42 8.84
CA PRO A 150 14.66 -17.16 10.26
C PRO A 150 16.12 -17.30 10.72
N ALA A 151 16.96 -18.03 9.97
CA ALA A 151 18.38 -18.22 10.29
C ALA A 151 19.28 -17.06 9.84
N LEU A 152 18.84 -16.23 8.90
CA LEU A 152 19.63 -15.11 8.36
C LEU A 152 19.42 -13.84 9.21
N SER A 153 20.34 -12.87 9.14
CA SER A 153 20.10 -11.53 9.67
C SER A 153 18.96 -10.84 8.90
N GLY A 154 18.40 -9.76 9.44
CA GLY A 154 17.30 -9.05 8.75
C GLY A 154 17.69 -8.54 7.36
N HIS A 155 18.91 -8.04 7.21
CA HIS A 155 19.42 -7.55 5.93
C HIS A 155 19.71 -8.69 4.94
N GLU A 156 20.41 -9.74 5.35
CA GLU A 156 20.66 -10.91 4.50
C GLU A 156 19.37 -11.61 4.06
N ALA A 157 18.38 -11.67 4.94
CA ALA A 157 17.07 -12.23 4.63
C ALA A 157 16.33 -11.39 3.56
N GLU A 158 16.39 -10.06 3.70
CA GLU A 158 15.80 -9.11 2.75
C GLU A 158 16.46 -9.23 1.37
N GLU A 159 17.78 -9.22 1.30
CA GLU A 159 18.53 -9.42 0.05
C GLU A 159 18.18 -10.76 -0.60
N LYS A 160 18.10 -11.82 0.22
CA LYS A 160 17.74 -13.16 -0.26
C LYS A 160 16.32 -13.23 -0.81
N LEU A 161 15.38 -12.53 -0.17
CA LEU A 161 14.00 -12.49 -0.65
C LEU A 161 13.89 -11.67 -1.95
N TRP A 162 14.64 -10.57 -2.08
CA TRP A 162 14.78 -9.84 -3.34
C TRP A 162 15.32 -10.71 -4.47
N GLU A 163 16.35 -11.53 -4.22
CA GLU A 163 16.87 -12.46 -5.22
C GLU A 163 15.80 -13.42 -5.74
N LEU A 164 14.88 -13.87 -4.88
CA LEU A 164 13.80 -14.77 -5.28
C LEU A 164 12.71 -14.09 -6.09
N ILE A 165 12.36 -12.85 -5.72
CA ILE A 165 11.31 -12.07 -6.41
C ILE A 165 11.77 -11.62 -7.79
N LEU A 166 13.06 -11.34 -7.96
CA LEU A 166 13.62 -10.80 -9.21
C LEU A 166 14.10 -11.87 -10.22
N ARG A 167 13.94 -13.15 -9.90
CA ARG A 167 14.25 -14.27 -10.81
C ARG A 167 13.21 -14.42 -11.90
#